data_4b4fea05a35bc735dae45fe2aef430ef
#
_entry.id   4b4fea05a35bc735dae45fe2aef430ef
#
_cell.length_a   1.000
_cell.length_b   1.000
_cell.length_c   1.000
_cell.angle_alpha   90.00
_cell.angle_beta   90.00
_cell.angle_gamma   90.00
#
_symmetry.space_group_name_H-M   'P 1'
#
loop_
_entity.id
_entity.type
_entity.pdbx_description
1 polymer ?
#
loop_
_entity_poly.entity_id
_entity_poly.type
_entity_poly.pdbx_seq_one_letter_code
_entity_poly.pdbx_strand_id
1 'polypeptide(L)'
;MNIVVFDLETQNLFEDVGGRANIGALKVSCAVTWTSVRNDFTVYWEKDVPALIAELKSAGRVIGFNVKGFDYEVLRPYAPTERLQFLPTLDIMDDLFRTLSFRVSLDSVARATLGATKSASGIQAVEWWRAGELVRLSEYCKVDVDVTRRIYEFGCENGFVQYFSRLGTKQKVQVKWKC
;
A
#
# COMPACT_ATOMS: atom_id res chain seq x y z
N MET A 1 7.46 16.67 9.69
CA MET A 1 7.97 15.28 9.64
C MET A 1 7.84 14.79 8.20
N ASN A 2 8.85 14.10 7.63
CA ASN A 2 8.71 13.54 6.27
C ASN A 2 7.78 12.32 6.32
N ILE A 3 6.63 12.41 5.66
CA ILE A 3 5.69 11.30 5.49
C ILE A 3 5.89 10.72 4.09
N VAL A 4 6.05 9.40 4.00
CA VAL A 4 6.10 8.65 2.75
C VAL A 4 4.91 7.71 2.72
N VAL A 5 4.02 7.88 1.76
CA VAL A 5 2.93 6.92 1.47
C VAL A 5 3.39 6.03 0.34
N PHE A 6 3.27 4.70 0.46
CA PHE A 6 3.73 3.82 -0.59
C PHE A 6 2.87 2.57 -0.76
N ASP A 7 2.95 2.01 -1.96
CA ASP A 7 2.35 0.76 -2.38
C ASP A 7 3.20 0.13 -3.47
N LEU A 8 3.12 -1.19 -3.68
CA LEU A 8 3.82 -1.88 -4.75
C LEU A 8 2.96 -2.95 -5.42
N GLU A 9 3.31 -3.23 -6.67
CA GLU A 9 2.75 -4.30 -7.48
C GLU A 9 3.82 -5.36 -7.77
N THR A 10 3.39 -6.57 -8.12
CA THR A 10 4.29 -7.71 -8.29
C THR A 10 4.32 -8.23 -9.73
N GLN A 11 5.40 -8.93 -10.10
CA GLN A 11 5.56 -9.57 -11.40
C GLN A 11 4.78 -10.87 -11.51
N ASN A 12 4.55 -11.54 -10.37
CA ASN A 12 3.97 -12.86 -10.28
C ASN A 12 2.77 -12.90 -9.34
N LEU A 13 1.88 -13.84 -9.56
CA LEU A 13 0.79 -14.19 -8.64
C LEU A 13 1.30 -15.22 -7.61
N PHE A 14 0.56 -15.41 -6.51
CA PHE A 14 0.89 -16.42 -5.51
C PHE A 14 0.95 -17.82 -6.07
N GLU A 15 0.10 -18.15 -7.03
CA GLU A 15 0.08 -19.46 -7.69
C GLU A 15 1.33 -19.71 -8.53
N ASP A 16 1.91 -18.69 -9.14
CA ASP A 16 3.15 -18.80 -9.93
C ASP A 16 4.37 -19.15 -9.07
N VAL A 17 4.34 -18.82 -7.80
CA VAL A 17 5.46 -18.97 -6.87
C VAL A 17 5.24 -20.08 -5.84
N GLY A 18 4.19 -20.89 -6.00
CA GLY A 18 3.89 -22.02 -5.08
C GLY A 18 3.21 -21.57 -3.78
N GLY A 19 2.53 -20.42 -3.79
CA GLY A 19 1.68 -19.97 -2.70
C GLY A 19 2.28 -18.91 -1.79
N ARG A 20 1.50 -18.54 -0.79
CA ARG A 20 1.77 -17.39 0.08
C ARG A 20 3.05 -17.50 0.92
N ALA A 21 3.54 -18.70 1.18
CA ALA A 21 4.80 -18.91 1.90
C ALA A 21 6.01 -18.35 1.12
N ASN A 22 5.91 -18.21 -0.19
CA ASN A 22 6.96 -17.75 -1.08
C ASN A 22 6.77 -16.28 -1.54
N ILE A 23 6.17 -15.46 -0.71
CA ILE A 23 5.83 -14.05 -1.00
C ILE A 23 7.02 -13.25 -1.53
N GLY A 24 8.25 -13.49 -1.04
CA GLY A 24 9.45 -12.83 -1.54
C GLY A 24 9.81 -13.20 -2.98
N ALA A 25 9.28 -14.30 -3.54
CA ALA A 25 9.49 -14.71 -4.93
C ALA A 25 8.55 -14.01 -5.92
N LEU A 26 7.57 -13.23 -5.43
CA LEU A 26 6.63 -12.48 -6.28
C LEU A 26 7.35 -11.41 -7.12
N LYS A 27 8.46 -10.87 -6.65
CA LYS A 27 9.28 -9.79 -7.23
C LYS A 27 8.50 -8.49 -7.47
N VAL A 28 9.16 -7.38 -7.31
CA VAL A 28 8.59 -6.06 -7.58
C VAL A 28 8.46 -5.84 -9.08
N SER A 29 7.27 -5.51 -9.58
CA SER A 29 7.09 -4.98 -10.93
C SER A 29 7.19 -3.46 -10.93
N CYS A 30 6.42 -2.81 -10.06
CA CYS A 30 6.35 -1.38 -9.90
C CYS A 30 6.12 -1.06 -8.42
N ALA A 31 6.69 0.03 -7.94
CA ALA A 31 6.31 0.64 -6.67
C ALA A 31 6.15 2.14 -6.86
N VAL A 32 5.26 2.74 -6.09
CA VAL A 32 5.05 4.18 -6.12
C VAL A 32 5.12 4.73 -4.70
N THR A 33 5.78 5.86 -4.54
CA THR A 33 5.74 6.64 -3.31
C THR A 33 5.10 8.00 -3.58
N TRP A 34 4.45 8.56 -2.56
CA TRP A 34 4.18 9.98 -2.44
C TRP A 34 4.89 10.49 -1.18
N THR A 35 5.51 11.66 -1.25
CA THR A 35 6.18 12.23 -0.09
C THR A 35 5.66 13.62 0.25
N SER A 36 5.46 13.89 1.55
CA SER A 36 4.98 15.20 2.02
C SER A 36 5.97 16.34 1.77
N VAL A 37 7.26 16.03 1.64
CA VAL A 37 8.31 17.03 1.39
C VAL A 37 8.27 17.56 -0.05
N ARG A 38 8.11 16.66 -1.03
CA ARG A 38 8.02 17.05 -2.45
C ARG A 38 6.58 17.36 -2.87
N ASN A 39 5.60 16.84 -2.12
CA ASN A 39 4.18 16.81 -2.49
C ASN A 39 3.97 16.20 -3.90
N ASP A 40 4.71 15.15 -4.20
CA ASP A 40 4.75 14.53 -5.52
C ASP A 40 4.99 13.02 -5.42
N PHE A 41 4.68 12.32 -6.53
CA PHE A 41 4.82 10.88 -6.68
C PHE A 41 6.15 10.53 -7.34
N THR A 42 6.73 9.40 -6.96
CA THR A 42 7.89 8.80 -7.62
C THR A 42 7.59 7.34 -7.93
N VAL A 43 7.87 6.94 -9.17
CA VAL A 43 7.72 5.56 -9.64
C VAL A 43 9.07 4.85 -9.57
N TYR A 44 9.08 3.64 -9.02
CA TYR A 44 10.24 2.76 -8.93
C TYR A 44 9.93 1.45 -9.64
N TRP A 45 10.84 1.01 -10.50
CA TRP A 45 10.82 -0.32 -11.09
C TRP A 45 11.69 -1.26 -10.28
N GLU A 46 11.71 -2.55 -10.60
CA GLU A 46 12.51 -3.55 -9.86
C GLU A 46 13.99 -3.11 -9.69
N LYS A 47 14.62 -2.57 -10.73
CA LYS A 47 16.01 -2.06 -10.69
C LYS A 47 16.22 -0.90 -9.72
N ASP A 48 15.16 -0.16 -9.41
CA ASP A 48 15.19 1.04 -8.57
C ASP A 48 14.86 0.73 -7.10
N VAL A 49 14.60 -0.53 -6.73
CA VAL A 49 14.24 -0.96 -5.37
C VAL A 49 15.27 -0.50 -4.31
N PRO A 50 16.58 -0.47 -4.55
CA PRO A 50 17.53 0.11 -3.58
C PRO A 50 17.24 1.57 -3.26
N ALA A 51 16.85 2.38 -4.24
CA ALA A 51 16.46 3.79 -4.03
C ALA A 51 15.12 3.91 -3.28
N LEU A 52 14.14 3.06 -3.59
CA LEU A 52 12.90 2.96 -2.83
C LEU A 52 13.17 2.67 -1.36
N ILE A 53 13.99 1.65 -1.05
CA ILE A 53 14.33 1.29 0.33
C ILE A 53 15.03 2.44 1.05
N ALA A 54 15.93 3.16 0.38
CA ALA A 54 16.59 4.34 0.93
C ALA A 54 15.58 5.45 1.26
N GLU A 55 14.59 5.70 0.39
CA GLU A 55 13.52 6.66 0.66
C GLU A 55 12.65 6.23 1.87
N LEU A 56 12.20 4.97 1.92
CA LEU A 56 11.42 4.46 3.05
C LEU A 56 12.18 4.58 4.38
N LYS A 57 13.49 4.33 4.38
CA LYS A 57 14.36 4.49 5.57
C LYS A 57 14.55 5.94 5.99
N SER A 58 14.47 6.88 5.08
CA SER A 58 14.57 8.32 5.36
C SER A 58 13.26 8.93 5.89
N ALA A 59 12.15 8.18 5.82
CA ALA A 59 10.86 8.65 6.24
C ALA A 59 10.78 8.81 7.77
N GLY A 60 10.22 9.93 8.22
CA GLY A 60 9.79 10.08 9.61
C GLY A 60 8.56 9.22 9.93
N ARG A 61 7.75 8.93 8.91
CA ARG A 61 6.66 7.95 8.96
C ARG A 61 6.36 7.39 7.57
N VAL A 62 6.25 6.08 7.49
CA VAL A 62 5.72 5.37 6.31
C VAL A 62 4.25 5.11 6.52
N ILE A 63 3.43 5.36 5.49
CA ILE A 63 2.00 5.05 5.47
C ILE A 63 1.75 4.06 4.34
N GLY A 64 0.96 3.03 4.59
CA GLY A 64 0.52 2.11 3.55
C GLY A 64 -0.68 1.27 3.99
N PHE A 65 -1.15 0.42 3.10
CA PHE A 65 -2.28 -0.45 3.37
C PHE A 65 -1.88 -1.92 3.23
N ASN A 66 -1.74 -2.65 4.34
CA ASN A 66 -1.20 -4.01 4.44
C ASN A 66 0.30 -4.13 4.11
N VAL A 67 1.04 -3.04 4.20
CA VAL A 67 2.46 -3.01 3.80
C VAL A 67 3.35 -3.89 4.66
N LYS A 68 3.04 -4.07 5.95
CA LYS A 68 3.78 -4.97 6.84
C LYS A 68 3.56 -6.43 6.49
N GLY A 69 2.36 -6.78 6.07
CA GLY A 69 1.98 -8.15 5.75
C GLY A 69 2.24 -8.57 4.29
N PHE A 70 2.55 -7.60 3.42
CA PHE A 70 2.75 -7.88 1.99
C PHE A 70 3.99 -7.17 1.45
N ASP A 71 3.98 -5.87 1.31
CA ASP A 71 4.99 -5.10 0.59
C ASP A 71 6.40 -5.28 1.17
N TYR A 72 6.54 -5.20 2.49
CA TYR A 72 7.83 -5.44 3.15
C TYR A 72 8.34 -6.87 2.97
N GLU A 73 7.44 -7.83 2.89
CA GLU A 73 7.82 -9.22 2.62
C GLU A 73 8.26 -9.43 1.16
N VAL A 74 7.62 -8.73 0.21
CA VAL A 74 8.07 -8.70 -1.20
C VAL A 74 9.43 -8.00 -1.32
N LEU A 75 9.67 -6.92 -0.56
CA LEU A 75 10.94 -6.19 -0.55
C LEU A 75 12.09 -6.92 0.18
N ARG A 76 11.77 -7.85 1.08
CA ARG A 76 12.77 -8.54 1.92
C ARG A 76 13.95 -9.17 1.13
N PRO A 77 13.78 -9.85 -0.01
CA PRO A 77 14.89 -10.42 -0.77
C PRO A 77 15.85 -9.38 -1.35
N TYR A 78 15.39 -8.16 -1.59
CA TYR A 78 16.20 -7.05 -2.11
C TYR A 78 17.06 -6.36 -1.03
N ALA A 79 16.68 -6.55 0.23
CA ALA A 79 17.38 -5.97 1.38
C ALA A 79 17.42 -6.96 2.57
N PRO A 80 18.13 -8.09 2.44
CA PRO A 80 18.05 -9.20 3.42
C PRO A 80 18.62 -8.82 4.80
N THR A 81 19.45 -7.79 4.89
CA THR A 81 20.01 -7.27 6.14
C THR A 81 19.16 -6.17 6.78
N GLU A 82 18.21 -5.61 6.04
CA GLU A 82 17.34 -4.53 6.51
C GLU A 82 16.11 -5.09 7.21
N ARG A 83 15.70 -4.42 8.25
CA ARG A 83 14.52 -4.79 9.02
C ARG A 83 13.39 -3.80 8.77
N LEU A 84 12.79 -3.85 7.58
CA LEU A 84 11.74 -2.93 7.16
C LEU A 84 10.54 -2.92 8.10
N GLN A 85 10.25 -4.04 8.77
CA GLN A 85 9.17 -4.12 9.78
C GLN A 85 9.34 -3.16 10.96
N PHE A 86 10.56 -2.67 11.22
CA PHE A 86 10.85 -1.71 12.31
C PHE A 86 10.83 -0.25 11.86
N LEU A 87 10.60 0.02 10.57
CA LEU A 87 10.38 1.39 10.13
C LEU A 87 9.16 2.00 10.85
N PRO A 88 9.16 3.32 11.11
CA PRO A 88 8.03 4.00 11.76
C PRO A 88 6.80 3.99 10.84
N THR A 89 6.11 2.86 10.77
CA THR A 89 5.04 2.59 9.80
C THR A 89 3.66 2.59 10.44
N LEU A 90 2.76 3.40 9.89
CA LEU A 90 1.32 3.21 10.04
C LEU A 90 0.82 2.34 8.88
N ASP A 91 0.57 1.08 9.16
CA ASP A 91 -0.17 0.18 8.28
C ASP A 91 -1.66 0.33 8.59
N ILE A 92 -2.39 0.97 7.67
CA ILE A 92 -3.81 1.30 7.88
C ILE A 92 -4.65 0.04 8.09
N MET A 93 -4.40 -1.02 7.30
CA MET A 93 -5.16 -2.26 7.48
C MET A 93 -4.90 -2.92 8.83
N ASP A 94 -3.64 -2.94 9.29
CA ASP A 94 -3.27 -3.50 10.59
C ASP A 94 -3.88 -2.70 11.75
N ASP A 95 -3.87 -1.38 11.66
CA ASP A 95 -4.48 -0.49 12.66
C ASP A 95 -6.01 -0.70 12.74
N LEU A 96 -6.69 -0.77 11.60
CA LEU A 96 -8.12 -1.06 11.54
C LEU A 96 -8.43 -2.47 12.05
N PHE A 97 -7.61 -3.46 11.71
CA PHE A 97 -7.78 -4.84 12.20
C PHE A 97 -7.73 -4.93 13.72
N ARG A 98 -6.85 -4.17 14.39
CA ARG A 98 -6.77 -4.15 15.87
C ARG A 98 -8.06 -3.68 16.52
N THR A 99 -8.80 -2.79 15.87
CA THR A 99 -10.08 -2.29 16.38
C THR A 99 -11.26 -3.18 15.98
N LEU A 100 -11.24 -3.69 14.75
CA LEU A 100 -12.36 -4.42 14.15
C LEU A 100 -12.32 -5.94 14.38
N SER A 101 -11.12 -6.52 14.66
CA SER A 101 -10.86 -7.95 14.74
C SER A 101 -11.09 -8.74 13.43
N PHE A 102 -11.27 -8.05 12.30
CA PHE A 102 -11.33 -8.62 10.95
C PHE A 102 -10.70 -7.66 9.93
N ARG A 103 -10.28 -8.22 8.80
CA ARG A 103 -9.64 -7.43 7.73
C ARG A 103 -10.68 -6.74 6.86
N VAL A 104 -10.40 -5.49 6.51
CA VAL A 104 -11.12 -4.71 5.51
C VAL A 104 -10.20 -4.49 4.30
N SER A 105 -10.77 -4.33 3.11
CA SER A 105 -10.00 -4.02 1.90
C SER A 105 -9.82 -2.51 1.73
N LEU A 106 -8.74 -2.12 1.03
CA LEU A 106 -8.53 -0.72 0.63
C LEU A 106 -9.74 -0.18 -0.14
N ASP A 107 -10.30 -0.95 -1.08
CA ASP A 107 -11.50 -0.57 -1.83
C ASP A 107 -12.70 -0.28 -0.92
N SER A 108 -12.95 -1.14 0.06
CA SER A 108 -14.07 -0.94 1.01
C SER A 108 -13.92 0.35 1.80
N VAL A 109 -12.70 0.64 2.29
CA VAL A 109 -12.42 1.87 3.06
C VAL A 109 -12.48 3.09 2.15
N ALA A 110 -11.89 3.03 0.95
CA ALA A 110 -11.88 4.13 -0.02
C ALA A 110 -13.31 4.52 -0.45
N ARG A 111 -14.12 3.54 -0.84
CA ARG A 111 -15.51 3.77 -1.25
C ARG A 111 -16.36 4.34 -0.12
N ALA A 112 -16.22 3.79 1.07
CA ALA A 112 -17.01 4.23 2.21
C ALA A 112 -16.58 5.61 2.73
N THR A 113 -15.27 5.88 2.79
CA THR A 113 -14.71 7.11 3.36
C THR A 113 -14.70 8.26 2.35
N LEU A 114 -14.24 7.99 1.12
CA LEU A 114 -13.95 9.02 0.13
C LEU A 114 -14.94 9.03 -1.04
N GLY A 115 -15.83 8.03 -1.16
CA GLY A 115 -16.65 7.83 -2.36
C GLY A 115 -15.84 7.38 -3.60
N ALA A 116 -14.57 7.02 -3.42
CA ALA A 116 -13.70 6.59 -4.51
C ALA A 116 -13.97 5.13 -4.89
N THR A 117 -13.96 4.82 -6.18
CA THR A 117 -14.10 3.45 -6.69
C THR A 117 -12.74 2.91 -7.13
N LYS A 118 -12.47 1.64 -6.82
CA LYS A 118 -11.28 0.96 -7.31
C LYS A 118 -11.36 0.74 -8.82
N SER A 119 -10.25 0.97 -9.53
CA SER A 119 -10.19 0.88 -10.98
C SER A 119 -9.82 -0.51 -11.49
N ALA A 120 -9.11 -1.33 -10.68
CA ALA A 120 -8.58 -2.65 -11.08
C ALA A 120 -8.28 -3.57 -9.89
N SER A 121 -7.66 -4.72 -10.15
CA SER A 121 -7.20 -5.69 -9.15
C SER A 121 -5.70 -5.98 -9.31
N GLY A 122 -5.06 -6.52 -8.26
CA GLY A 122 -3.65 -6.96 -8.33
C GLY A 122 -3.40 -8.03 -9.40
N ILE A 123 -4.40 -8.85 -9.76
CA ILE A 123 -4.29 -9.81 -10.86
C ILE A 123 -4.09 -9.08 -12.19
N GLN A 124 -4.89 -8.04 -12.44
CA GLN A 124 -4.75 -7.20 -13.63
C GLN A 124 -3.41 -6.45 -13.68
N ALA A 125 -2.87 -6.06 -12.53
CA ALA A 125 -1.54 -5.44 -12.45
C ALA A 125 -0.44 -6.40 -12.95
N VAL A 126 -0.50 -7.68 -12.57
CA VAL A 126 0.42 -8.71 -13.08
C VAL A 126 0.24 -8.93 -14.59
N GLU A 127 -1.00 -8.94 -15.09
CA GLU A 127 -1.28 -9.05 -16.52
C GLU A 127 -0.67 -7.87 -17.30
N TRP A 128 -0.83 -6.64 -16.82
CA TRP A 128 -0.21 -5.44 -17.44
C TRP A 128 1.32 -5.50 -17.43
N TRP A 129 1.91 -5.96 -16.33
CA TRP A 129 3.34 -6.18 -16.27
C TRP A 129 3.81 -7.15 -17.37
N ARG A 130 3.16 -8.30 -17.49
CA ARG A 130 3.46 -9.33 -18.48
C ARG A 130 3.23 -8.88 -19.93
N ALA A 131 2.25 -8.01 -20.13
CA ALA A 131 1.96 -7.41 -21.44
C ALA A 131 2.87 -6.21 -21.78
N GLY A 132 3.72 -5.74 -20.84
CA GLY A 132 4.54 -4.55 -21.04
C GLY A 132 3.77 -3.23 -20.97
N GLU A 133 2.54 -3.24 -20.43
CA GLU A 133 1.69 -2.04 -20.26
C GLU A 133 2.14 -1.20 -19.04
N LEU A 134 3.39 -0.80 -19.03
CA LEU A 134 4.06 -0.20 -17.86
C LEU A 134 3.42 1.12 -17.41
N VAL A 135 2.96 1.94 -18.34
CA VAL A 135 2.28 3.21 -18.01
C VAL A 135 0.99 2.94 -17.23
N ARG A 136 0.19 1.98 -17.70
CA ARG A 136 -1.08 1.60 -17.06
C ARG A 136 -0.85 1.01 -15.68
N LEU A 137 0.17 0.17 -15.54
CA LEU A 137 0.59 -0.41 -14.26
C LEU A 137 1.00 0.67 -13.25
N SER A 138 1.86 1.61 -13.65
CA SER A 138 2.33 2.67 -12.75
C SER A 138 1.20 3.64 -12.36
N GLU A 139 0.30 3.99 -13.26
CA GLU A 139 -0.86 4.83 -12.93
C GLU A 139 -1.82 4.11 -11.97
N TYR A 140 -2.00 2.81 -12.10
CA TYR A 140 -2.81 2.02 -11.17
C TYR A 140 -2.20 2.04 -9.76
N CYS A 141 -0.91 1.72 -9.60
CA CYS A 141 -0.20 1.76 -8.31
C CYS A 141 -0.24 3.18 -7.71
N LYS A 142 -0.07 4.23 -8.54
CA LYS A 142 -0.17 5.63 -8.13
C LYS A 142 -1.56 5.98 -7.58
N VAL A 143 -2.62 5.46 -8.18
CA VAL A 143 -3.99 5.64 -7.67
C VAL A 143 -4.16 4.99 -6.29
N ASP A 144 -3.63 3.78 -6.06
CA ASP A 144 -3.70 3.12 -4.77
C ASP A 144 -2.91 3.89 -3.69
N VAL A 145 -1.75 4.47 -4.03
CA VAL A 145 -0.99 5.39 -3.15
C VAL A 145 -1.78 6.67 -2.84
N ASP A 146 -2.38 7.33 -3.85
CA ASP A 146 -3.18 8.55 -3.63
C ASP A 146 -4.40 8.28 -2.76
N VAL A 147 -5.10 7.19 -3.01
CA VAL A 147 -6.26 6.78 -2.21
C VAL A 147 -5.84 6.49 -0.77
N THR A 148 -4.73 5.77 -0.56
CA THR A 148 -4.19 5.50 0.78
C THR A 148 -3.82 6.78 1.51
N ARG A 149 -3.15 7.73 0.82
CA ARG A 149 -2.84 9.07 1.35
C ARG A 149 -4.10 9.81 1.80
N ARG A 150 -5.10 9.88 0.94
CA ARG A 150 -6.36 10.60 1.22
C ARG A 150 -7.16 9.95 2.36
N ILE A 151 -7.14 8.62 2.51
CA ILE A 151 -7.73 7.94 3.66
C ILE A 151 -6.98 8.34 4.94
N TYR A 152 -5.65 8.37 4.91
CA TYR A 152 -4.85 8.80 6.05
C TYR A 152 -5.15 10.24 6.45
N GLU A 153 -5.13 11.17 5.51
CA GLU A 153 -5.45 12.59 5.73
C GLU A 153 -6.86 12.76 6.32
N PHE A 154 -7.86 12.09 5.73
CA PHE A 154 -9.23 12.10 6.26
C PHE A 154 -9.30 11.58 7.70
N GLY A 155 -8.61 10.48 7.98
CA GLY A 155 -8.58 9.90 9.33
C GLY A 155 -7.91 10.82 10.35
N CYS A 156 -6.85 11.53 9.98
CA CYS A 156 -6.21 12.55 10.80
C CYS A 156 -7.15 13.71 11.14
N GLU A 157 -7.84 14.24 10.13
CA GLU A 157 -8.71 15.41 10.27
C GLU A 157 -9.98 15.09 11.05
N ASN A 158 -10.56 13.91 10.83
CA ASN A 158 -11.88 13.56 11.33
C ASN A 158 -11.87 12.62 12.54
N GLY A 159 -10.74 11.97 12.85
CA GLY A 159 -10.64 10.99 13.92
C GLY A 159 -11.35 9.66 13.65
N PHE A 160 -11.80 9.42 12.43
CA PHE A 160 -12.43 8.16 12.00
C PHE A 160 -12.25 7.94 10.51
N VAL A 161 -12.41 6.68 10.09
CA VAL A 161 -12.64 6.31 8.68
C VAL A 161 -13.90 5.44 8.59
N GLN A 162 -14.34 5.15 7.37
CA GLN A 162 -15.53 4.33 7.13
C GLN A 162 -15.17 3.12 6.27
N TYR A 163 -15.98 2.06 6.38
CA TYR A 163 -15.86 0.86 5.55
C TYR A 163 -17.26 0.29 5.29
N PHE A 164 -17.40 -0.57 4.29
CA PHE A 164 -18.63 -1.35 4.09
C PHE A 164 -18.52 -2.69 4.81
N SER A 165 -19.53 -3.02 5.62
CA SER A 165 -19.68 -4.33 6.24
C SER A 165 -19.95 -5.40 5.17
N ARG A 166 -19.89 -6.69 5.57
CA ARG A 166 -20.28 -7.80 4.69
C ARG A 166 -21.72 -7.72 4.19
N LEU A 167 -22.58 -7.01 4.91
CA LEU A 167 -23.99 -6.76 4.54
C LEU A 167 -24.16 -5.52 3.66
N GLY A 168 -23.04 -4.89 3.22
CA GLY A 168 -23.06 -3.69 2.37
C GLY A 168 -23.45 -2.40 3.10
N THR A 169 -23.57 -2.43 4.43
CA THR A 169 -23.86 -1.23 5.22
C THR A 169 -22.59 -0.45 5.54
N LYS A 170 -22.65 0.88 5.43
CA LYS A 170 -21.55 1.77 5.78
C LYS A 170 -21.39 1.82 7.31
N GLN A 171 -20.18 1.54 7.78
CA GLN A 171 -19.81 1.54 9.19
C GLN A 171 -18.68 2.53 9.43
N LYS A 172 -18.60 3.08 10.65
CA LYS A 172 -17.55 4.00 11.09
C LYS A 172 -16.62 3.29 12.07
N VAL A 173 -15.32 3.52 11.95
CA VAL A 173 -14.30 3.08 12.90
C VAL A 173 -13.44 4.26 13.33
N GLN A 174 -13.26 4.42 14.65
CA GLN A 174 -12.43 5.49 15.21
C GLN A 174 -10.94 5.19 15.00
N VAL A 175 -10.19 6.22 14.65
CA VAL A 175 -8.73 6.17 14.51
C VAL A 175 -8.06 7.30 15.29
N LYS A 176 -6.79 7.12 15.67
CA LYS A 176 -6.00 8.10 16.42
C LYS A 176 -4.71 8.46 15.67
N TRP A 177 -4.84 8.65 14.35
CA TRP A 177 -3.70 9.02 13.53
C TRP A 177 -3.32 10.47 13.78
N LYS A 178 -2.02 10.78 13.63
CA LYS A 178 -1.49 12.14 13.77
C LYS A 178 -0.82 12.53 12.46
N CYS A 179 -1.21 13.65 11.90
CA CYS A 179 -0.57 14.29 10.76
C CYS A 179 0.64 15.14 11.15
#